data_fb96b96032b8899cad3c130703f051f2
#
_entry.id   fb96b96032b8899cad3c130703f051f2
#
_cell.length_a   1.000
_cell.length_b   1.000
_cell.length_c   1.000
_cell.angle_alpha   90.00
_cell.angle_beta   90.00
_cell.angle_gamma   90.00
#
_symmetry.space_group_name_H-M   'P 1'
#
loop_
_entity.id
_entity.type
_entity.pdbx_description
1 polymer ?
#
loop_
_entity_poly.entity_id
_entity_poly.type
_entity_poly.pdbx_seq_one_letter_code
_entity_poly.pdbx_strand_id
1 'polypeptide(L)'
;LAQGARGGFRYGNTELQDAIVRDGLWCAFDACLMGLGTERYTAGNISRAEQDDLAMKSNVRAAAAIAAGRFTDEIVEVAVPQRDEIVEVAVPQRKGDPIMVKNDEGVRADTTMDSLGGLKPAFDKEGTITAANASQISDGGSAIVMMSKKAVEARGIKPLGEVVSYGMVAGPDNASLLHQPSRSILKALDRVGMKVSDVNLFELNEAFAAVGIASMRELGISDDIVNVNGGAIALGHPIGMSGNRLALTILHELRRRGGGVGAAALCGGGGQGDAIIVRTV
;
A
#
# COMPACT_ATOMS: atom_id res chain seq x y z
N LEU A 1 -21.37 10.65 5.30
CA LEU A 1 -21.85 11.93 4.77
C LEU A 1 -23.37 11.90 4.57
N ALA A 2 -24.07 12.91 5.05
CA ALA A 2 -25.50 13.06 4.80
C ALA A 2 -25.73 13.93 3.55
N GLN A 3 -26.23 13.35 2.48
CA GLN A 3 -26.62 14.13 1.29
C GLN A 3 -27.74 15.11 1.66
N GLY A 4 -27.65 16.34 1.16
CA GLY A 4 -28.65 17.37 1.45
C GLY A 4 -28.42 18.17 2.74
N ALA A 5 -27.41 17.83 3.58
CA ALA A 5 -27.13 18.56 4.81
C ALA A 5 -26.88 20.08 4.59
N ARG A 6 -26.27 20.45 3.45
CA ARG A 6 -26.01 21.86 3.09
C ARG A 6 -27.27 22.62 2.69
N GLY A 7 -28.25 21.93 2.11
CA GLY A 7 -29.52 22.52 1.66
C GLY A 7 -30.67 22.34 2.67
N GLY A 8 -30.41 21.64 3.76
CA GLY A 8 -31.41 21.22 4.74
C GLY A 8 -32.18 19.97 4.31
N PHE A 9 -32.71 19.26 5.30
CA PHE A 9 -33.52 18.06 5.10
C PHE A 9 -35.03 18.44 5.14
N ARG A 10 -35.80 17.86 4.25
CA ARG A 10 -37.25 17.89 4.32
C ARG A 10 -37.76 16.77 5.23
N TYR A 11 -39.05 16.73 5.50
CA TYR A 11 -39.70 15.64 6.23
C TYR A 11 -39.43 14.29 5.56
N GLY A 12 -38.99 13.30 6.35
CA GLY A 12 -38.67 11.94 5.90
C GLY A 12 -37.28 11.48 6.35
N ASN A 13 -36.96 10.23 6.07
CA ASN A 13 -35.66 9.62 6.38
C ASN A 13 -34.57 10.11 5.43
N THR A 14 -33.31 10.12 5.91
CA THR A 14 -32.14 10.34 5.06
C THR A 14 -31.13 9.21 5.31
N GLU A 15 -30.37 8.88 4.26
CA GLU A 15 -29.28 7.90 4.35
C GLU A 15 -27.96 8.58 4.68
N LEU A 16 -27.15 7.91 5.50
CA LEU A 16 -25.76 8.28 5.73
C LEU A 16 -24.86 7.45 4.83
N GLN A 17 -23.95 8.11 4.14
CA GLN A 17 -22.92 7.45 3.34
C GLN A 17 -21.62 7.37 4.15
N ASP A 18 -20.99 6.19 4.15
CA ASP A 18 -19.65 6.02 4.69
C ASP A 18 -18.66 6.84 3.85
N ALA A 19 -17.91 7.72 4.53
CA ALA A 19 -16.95 8.60 3.88
C ALA A 19 -15.78 7.83 3.28
N ILE A 20 -15.32 6.76 3.92
CA ILE A 20 -14.20 5.96 3.40
C ILE A 20 -14.61 5.24 2.11
N VAL A 21 -15.84 4.72 2.05
CA VAL A 21 -16.38 4.10 0.84
C VAL A 21 -16.49 5.15 -0.27
N ARG A 22 -17.09 6.30 0.03
CA ARG A 22 -17.39 7.34 -0.97
C ARG A 22 -16.14 8.01 -1.52
N ASP A 23 -15.20 8.35 -0.67
CA ASP A 23 -14.05 9.21 -1.00
C ASP A 23 -12.77 8.41 -1.24
N GLY A 24 -12.65 7.19 -0.66
CA GLY A 24 -11.44 6.37 -0.70
C GLY A 24 -11.53 5.08 -1.51
N LEU A 25 -12.72 4.44 -1.57
CA LEU A 25 -12.85 3.08 -2.14
C LEU A 25 -13.75 3.01 -3.39
N TRP A 26 -14.37 4.11 -3.78
CA TRP A 26 -15.27 4.18 -4.92
C TRP A 26 -14.56 4.68 -6.17
N CYS A 27 -14.65 3.93 -7.26
CA CYS A 27 -14.23 4.39 -8.59
C CYS A 27 -15.35 5.19 -9.24
N ALA A 28 -15.13 6.48 -9.48
CA ALA A 28 -16.10 7.35 -10.10
C ALA A 28 -16.32 7.05 -11.60
N PHE A 29 -15.30 6.50 -12.28
CA PHE A 29 -15.37 6.16 -13.70
C PHE A 29 -16.13 4.85 -13.93
N ASP A 30 -15.83 3.81 -13.15
CA ASP A 30 -16.51 2.51 -13.23
C ASP A 30 -17.83 2.49 -12.45
N ALA A 31 -18.13 3.56 -11.69
CA ALA A 31 -19.29 3.70 -10.83
C ALA A 31 -19.50 2.50 -9.89
N CYS A 32 -18.42 1.97 -9.31
CA CYS A 32 -18.45 0.85 -8.39
C CYS A 32 -17.29 0.90 -7.37
N LEU A 33 -17.30 0.00 -6.38
CA LEU A 33 -16.16 -0.21 -5.49
C LEU A 33 -14.93 -0.61 -6.30
N MET A 34 -13.75 -0.08 -5.95
CA MET A 34 -12.48 -0.41 -6.64
C MET A 34 -12.18 -1.91 -6.62
N GLY A 35 -12.56 -2.63 -5.55
CA GLY A 35 -12.43 -4.08 -5.50
C GLY A 35 -13.26 -4.79 -6.56
N LEU A 36 -14.50 -4.37 -6.79
CA LEU A 36 -15.34 -4.91 -7.85
C LEU A 36 -14.81 -4.56 -9.25
N GLY A 37 -14.30 -3.33 -9.44
CA GLY A 37 -13.61 -2.95 -10.68
C GLY A 37 -12.38 -3.81 -10.93
N THR A 38 -11.54 -3.98 -9.92
CA THR A 38 -10.35 -4.83 -10.01
C THR A 38 -10.72 -6.27 -10.34
N GLU A 39 -11.75 -6.85 -9.73
CA GLU A 39 -12.28 -8.19 -10.05
C GLU A 39 -12.56 -8.33 -11.56
N ARG A 40 -13.27 -7.37 -12.14
CA ARG A 40 -13.63 -7.35 -13.56
C ARG A 40 -12.40 -7.30 -14.48
N TYR A 41 -11.40 -6.50 -14.12
CA TYR A 41 -10.15 -6.37 -14.89
C TYR A 41 -9.20 -7.58 -14.70
N THR A 42 -9.33 -8.29 -13.59
CA THR A 42 -8.55 -9.49 -13.28
C THR A 42 -9.08 -10.73 -13.99
N ALA A 43 -10.37 -10.77 -14.30
CA ALA A 43 -11.07 -11.95 -14.81
C ALA A 43 -10.36 -12.61 -15.99
N GLY A 44 -10.08 -13.91 -15.87
CA GLY A 44 -9.43 -14.74 -16.88
C GLY A 44 -7.91 -14.53 -17.05
N ASN A 45 -7.30 -13.58 -16.35
CA ASN A 45 -5.87 -13.25 -16.50
C ASN A 45 -5.03 -13.63 -15.28
N ILE A 46 -5.58 -13.53 -14.08
CA ILE A 46 -4.90 -13.82 -12.83
C ILE A 46 -5.83 -14.72 -12.00
N SER A 47 -5.36 -15.89 -11.68
CA SER A 47 -6.15 -16.87 -10.93
C SER A 47 -6.24 -16.53 -9.44
N ARG A 48 -7.23 -17.11 -8.76
CA ARG A 48 -7.36 -17.05 -7.30
C ARG A 48 -6.11 -17.61 -6.61
N ALA A 49 -5.57 -18.73 -7.08
CA ALA A 49 -4.39 -19.37 -6.49
C ALA A 49 -3.15 -18.49 -6.55
N GLU A 50 -2.94 -17.75 -7.64
CA GLU A 50 -1.83 -16.80 -7.75
C GLU A 50 -1.97 -15.62 -6.78
N GLN A 51 -3.19 -15.14 -6.60
CA GLN A 51 -3.47 -14.06 -5.64
C GLN A 51 -3.28 -14.51 -4.20
N ASP A 52 -3.71 -15.71 -3.87
CA ASP A 52 -3.53 -16.29 -2.54
C ASP A 52 -2.05 -16.60 -2.26
N ASP A 53 -1.27 -17.07 -3.23
CA ASP A 53 0.18 -17.27 -3.09
C ASP A 53 0.91 -15.97 -2.78
N LEU A 54 0.60 -14.88 -3.48
CA LEU A 54 1.18 -13.57 -3.18
C LEU A 54 0.76 -13.09 -1.79
N ALA A 55 -0.48 -13.28 -1.39
CA ALA A 55 -0.98 -12.89 -0.07
C ALA A 55 -0.29 -13.68 1.06
N MET A 56 -0.09 -14.99 0.87
CA MET A 56 0.67 -15.83 1.79
C MET A 56 2.11 -15.32 1.91
N LYS A 57 2.79 -15.08 0.79
CA LYS A 57 4.16 -14.54 0.78
C LYS A 57 4.26 -13.20 1.48
N SER A 58 3.31 -12.29 1.27
CA SER A 58 3.26 -11.00 1.96
C SER A 58 3.27 -11.18 3.48
N ASN A 59 2.40 -12.04 4.01
CA ASN A 59 2.31 -12.32 5.45
C ASN A 59 3.58 -13.00 6.00
N VAL A 60 4.09 -14.02 5.33
CA VAL A 60 5.30 -14.74 5.76
C VAL A 60 6.52 -13.82 5.77
N ARG A 61 6.67 -12.99 4.73
CA ARG A 61 7.77 -12.01 4.64
C ARG A 61 7.65 -10.94 5.72
N ALA A 62 6.45 -10.41 5.96
CA ALA A 62 6.21 -9.43 7.02
C ALA A 62 6.53 -10.00 8.40
N ALA A 63 6.04 -11.20 8.71
CA ALA A 63 6.34 -11.88 9.97
C ALA A 63 7.83 -12.12 10.16
N ALA A 64 8.54 -12.58 9.12
CA ALA A 64 9.98 -12.76 9.16
C ALA A 64 10.74 -11.44 9.33
N ALA A 65 10.30 -10.37 8.69
CA ALA A 65 10.89 -9.04 8.81
C ALA A 65 10.71 -8.46 10.22
N ILE A 66 9.52 -8.62 10.82
CA ILE A 66 9.24 -8.22 12.21
C ILE A 66 10.14 -9.02 13.17
N ALA A 67 10.20 -10.34 13.04
CA ALA A 67 11.03 -11.19 13.89
C ALA A 67 12.53 -10.86 13.78
N ALA A 68 12.98 -10.45 12.60
CA ALA A 68 14.35 -10.01 12.35
C ALA A 68 14.63 -8.54 12.74
N GLY A 69 13.65 -7.81 13.28
CA GLY A 69 13.78 -6.40 13.67
C GLY A 69 14.01 -5.44 12.48
N ARG A 70 13.60 -5.80 11.27
CA ARG A 70 13.90 -5.01 10.07
C ARG A 70 13.17 -3.66 10.03
N PHE A 71 12.06 -3.53 10.77
CA PHE A 71 11.28 -2.30 10.87
C PHE A 71 11.66 -1.41 12.06
N THR A 72 12.62 -1.83 12.90
CA THR A 72 12.97 -1.11 14.14
C THR A 72 13.38 0.36 13.89
N ASP A 73 14.10 0.62 12.80
CA ASP A 73 14.59 1.97 12.49
C ASP A 73 13.54 2.87 11.81
N GLU A 74 12.40 2.31 11.39
CA GLU A 74 11.35 3.04 10.68
C GLU A 74 10.04 3.14 11.47
N ILE A 75 9.86 2.39 12.57
CA ILE A 75 8.65 2.40 13.40
C ILE A 75 8.85 3.27 14.63
N VAL A 76 7.91 4.15 14.88
CA VAL A 76 7.79 4.93 16.12
C VAL A 76 6.64 4.37 16.95
N GLU A 77 6.92 3.98 18.18
CA GLU A 77 5.90 3.51 19.11
C GLU A 77 4.92 4.63 19.47
N VAL A 78 3.63 4.35 19.38
CA VAL A 78 2.57 5.28 19.75
C VAL A 78 1.91 4.79 21.04
N ALA A 79 1.88 5.64 22.06
CA ALA A 79 1.11 5.39 23.28
C ALA A 79 -0.37 5.63 22.98
N VAL A 80 -1.21 4.59 23.14
CA VAL A 80 -2.65 4.69 22.95
C VAL A 80 -3.32 4.79 24.32
N PRO A 81 -3.74 6.00 24.78
CA PRO A 81 -4.37 6.19 26.08
C PRO A 81 -5.81 5.66 26.07
N GLN A 82 -6.22 5.16 27.23
CA GLN A 82 -7.57 4.61 27.44
C GLN A 82 -8.52 5.66 28.03
N ARG A 83 -9.03 6.62 27.29
CA ARG A 83 -10.26 7.38 27.60
C ARG A 83 -10.63 8.43 26.55
N ASP A 84 -11.93 8.67 26.50
CA ASP A 84 -12.70 9.51 25.60
C ASP A 84 -12.13 10.90 25.30
N GLU A 85 -12.37 11.29 24.05
CA GLU A 85 -12.31 12.60 23.37
C GLU A 85 -11.03 12.99 22.66
N ILE A 86 -11.18 12.88 21.35
CA ILE A 86 -10.63 13.74 20.27
C ILE A 86 -9.35 14.54 20.63
N VAL A 87 -8.20 13.95 20.39
CA VAL A 87 -6.90 14.42 19.92
C VAL A 87 -5.79 13.35 20.03
N GLU A 88 -6.00 12.27 20.73
CA GLU A 88 -5.04 11.16 20.80
C GLU A 88 -5.76 9.88 20.41
N VAL A 89 -5.18 9.10 19.47
CA VAL A 89 -5.80 7.86 19.03
C VAL A 89 -5.83 6.84 20.16
N ALA A 90 -6.93 6.87 20.90
CA ALA A 90 -7.20 5.93 21.97
C ALA A 90 -8.02 4.75 21.45
N VAL A 91 -7.49 3.55 21.53
CA VAL A 91 -8.30 2.34 21.45
C VAL A 91 -8.89 2.10 22.85
N PRO A 92 -10.19 2.32 23.09
CA PRO A 92 -10.76 2.22 24.42
C PRO A 92 -10.76 0.76 24.87
N GLN A 93 -9.97 0.47 25.89
CA GLN A 93 -10.15 -0.71 26.71
C GLN A 93 -11.01 -0.33 27.92
N ARG A 94 -12.01 -1.12 28.24
CA ARG A 94 -12.96 -0.80 29.30
C ARG A 94 -12.34 -0.65 30.72
N LYS A 95 -11.09 -1.08 30.94
CA LYS A 95 -10.31 -0.93 32.20
C LYS A 95 -8.82 -1.20 31.94
N GLY A 96 -7.90 -0.38 32.48
CA GLY A 96 -6.45 -0.62 32.53
C GLY A 96 -5.59 0.54 32.01
N ASP A 97 -4.27 0.33 31.97
CA ASP A 97 -3.29 1.27 31.45
C ASP A 97 -3.29 1.34 29.91
N PRO A 98 -2.76 2.41 29.28
CA PRO A 98 -2.62 2.51 27.84
C PRO A 98 -1.85 1.33 27.25
N ILE A 99 -2.32 0.81 26.11
CA ILE A 99 -1.57 -0.19 25.35
C ILE A 99 -0.63 0.54 24.40
N MET A 100 0.67 0.16 24.45
CA MET A 100 1.65 0.65 23.47
C MET A 100 1.51 -0.13 22.17
N VAL A 101 1.07 0.52 21.10
CA VAL A 101 0.97 -0.07 19.76
C VAL A 101 2.28 0.16 19.02
N LYS A 102 3.01 -0.92 18.76
CA LYS A 102 4.33 -0.91 18.10
C LYS A 102 4.50 -1.95 17.00
N ASN A 103 3.49 -2.78 16.79
CA ASN A 103 3.50 -3.82 15.77
C ASN A 103 2.27 -3.68 14.89
N ASP A 104 2.42 -4.06 13.61
CA ASP A 104 1.29 -4.16 12.70
C ASP A 104 0.40 -5.34 13.11
N GLU A 105 -0.84 -5.04 13.51
CA GLU A 105 -1.79 -6.03 14.05
C GLU A 105 -2.36 -6.97 12.97
N GLY A 106 -2.23 -6.58 11.70
CA GLY A 106 -2.77 -7.32 10.55
C GLY A 106 -1.96 -8.54 10.14
N VAL A 107 -0.69 -8.63 10.52
CA VAL A 107 0.22 -9.70 10.07
C VAL A 107 -0.17 -11.06 10.65
N ARG A 108 -0.37 -12.03 9.77
CA ARG A 108 -0.76 -13.41 10.10
C ARG A 108 0.35 -14.37 9.71
N ALA A 109 1.25 -14.63 10.65
CA ALA A 109 2.43 -15.48 10.43
C ALA A 109 2.08 -16.94 10.07
N ASP A 110 0.91 -17.40 10.45
CA ASP A 110 0.37 -18.75 10.23
C ASP A 110 -0.44 -18.92 8.94
N THR A 111 -0.41 -17.92 8.06
CA THR A 111 -1.12 -17.97 6.78
C THR A 111 -0.60 -19.11 5.89
N THR A 112 -1.50 -19.96 5.40
CA THR A 112 -1.21 -21.05 4.48
C THR A 112 -2.16 -21.01 3.28
N MET A 113 -1.77 -21.64 2.17
CA MET A 113 -2.65 -21.77 0.99
C MET A 113 -3.98 -22.43 1.33
N ASP A 114 -3.99 -23.45 2.22
CA ASP A 114 -5.20 -24.12 2.66
C ASP A 114 -6.14 -23.18 3.43
N SER A 115 -5.59 -22.34 4.32
CA SER A 115 -6.37 -21.36 5.08
C SER A 115 -6.99 -20.28 4.17
N LEU A 116 -6.28 -19.90 3.11
CA LEU A 116 -6.75 -18.91 2.13
C LEU A 116 -7.80 -19.50 1.19
N GLY A 117 -7.60 -20.73 0.73
CA GLY A 117 -8.48 -21.42 -0.23
C GLY A 117 -9.94 -21.55 0.23
N GLY A 118 -10.17 -21.62 1.54
CA GLY A 118 -11.51 -21.68 2.14
C GLY A 118 -12.28 -20.35 2.19
N LEU A 119 -11.63 -19.22 1.87
CA LEU A 119 -12.26 -17.90 1.98
C LEU A 119 -13.19 -17.62 0.80
N LYS A 120 -14.32 -16.96 1.11
CA LYS A 120 -15.29 -16.55 0.09
C LYS A 120 -14.82 -15.28 -0.61
N PRO A 121 -15.14 -15.12 -1.91
CA PRO A 121 -14.95 -13.85 -2.62
C PRO A 121 -15.65 -12.68 -1.91
N ALA A 122 -15.00 -11.50 -1.93
CA ALA A 122 -15.46 -10.34 -1.18
C ALA A 122 -16.32 -9.37 -2.00
N PHE A 123 -16.12 -9.30 -3.31
CA PHE A 123 -16.74 -8.27 -4.17
C PHE A 123 -17.71 -8.84 -5.19
N ASP A 124 -17.47 -10.03 -5.70
CA ASP A 124 -18.32 -10.77 -6.63
C ASP A 124 -18.40 -12.22 -6.19
N LYS A 125 -19.58 -12.84 -6.28
CA LYS A 125 -19.78 -14.24 -5.84
C LYS A 125 -18.93 -15.24 -6.61
N GLU A 126 -18.69 -14.97 -7.89
CA GLU A 126 -17.84 -15.78 -8.77
C GLU A 126 -16.42 -15.22 -8.89
N GLY A 127 -16.08 -14.26 -8.03
CA GLY A 127 -14.81 -13.56 -8.06
C GLY A 127 -13.66 -14.33 -7.42
N THR A 128 -12.49 -13.71 -7.49
CA THR A 128 -11.21 -14.28 -7.03
C THR A 128 -10.59 -13.48 -5.88
N ILE A 129 -11.05 -12.24 -5.67
CA ILE A 129 -10.55 -11.37 -4.61
C ILE A 129 -11.29 -11.66 -3.30
N THR A 130 -10.52 -11.91 -2.24
CA THR A 130 -11.02 -12.20 -0.89
C THR A 130 -10.51 -11.18 0.11
N ALA A 131 -11.01 -11.24 1.33
CA ALA A 131 -10.49 -10.42 2.43
C ALA A 131 -9.00 -10.68 2.75
N ALA A 132 -8.42 -11.80 2.31
CA ALA A 132 -7.04 -12.14 2.60
C ALA A 132 -6.07 -11.84 1.46
N ASN A 133 -6.54 -11.65 0.22
CA ASN A 133 -5.69 -11.25 -0.92
C ASN A 133 -5.98 -9.80 -1.38
N ALA A 134 -6.71 -9.05 -0.56
CA ALA A 134 -6.87 -7.61 -0.59
C ALA A 134 -6.21 -6.98 0.64
N SER A 135 -5.74 -5.75 0.52
CA SER A 135 -5.20 -5.01 1.65
C SER A 135 -6.27 -4.71 2.70
N GLN A 136 -5.85 -4.63 3.95
CA GLN A 136 -6.73 -4.30 5.06
C GLN A 136 -7.01 -2.79 5.10
N ILE A 137 -8.22 -2.41 5.48
CA ILE A 137 -8.53 -1.03 5.89
C ILE A 137 -7.83 -0.82 7.24
N SER A 138 -6.90 0.14 7.27
CA SER A 138 -6.01 0.33 8.41
C SER A 138 -5.83 1.81 8.71
N ASP A 139 -5.56 2.11 9.97
CA ASP A 139 -5.10 3.41 10.41
C ASP A 139 -3.57 3.43 10.44
N GLY A 140 -2.96 4.57 10.11
CA GLY A 140 -1.52 4.70 10.13
C GLY A 140 -1.05 6.07 9.67
N GLY A 141 0.15 6.44 10.11
CA GLY A 141 0.83 7.68 9.74
C GLY A 141 2.29 7.42 9.37
N SER A 142 2.83 8.21 8.47
CA SER A 142 4.24 8.16 8.09
C SER A 142 4.75 9.56 7.78
N ALA A 143 6.01 9.85 8.12
CA ALA A 143 6.63 11.14 7.90
C ALA A 143 8.05 11.00 7.33
N ILE A 144 8.34 11.77 6.29
CA ILE A 144 9.67 11.90 5.70
C ILE A 144 10.04 13.37 5.64
N VAL A 145 11.23 13.72 6.11
CA VAL A 145 11.79 15.06 5.94
C VAL A 145 12.58 15.11 4.64
N MET A 146 12.18 15.99 3.75
CA MET A 146 12.86 16.22 2.46
C MET A 146 13.56 17.58 2.46
N MET A 147 14.74 17.63 1.87
CA MET A 147 15.46 18.90 1.68
C MET A 147 16.33 18.86 0.43
N SER A 148 16.71 20.03 -0.05
CA SER A 148 17.60 20.14 -1.21
C SER A 148 19.02 19.66 -0.86
N LYS A 149 19.75 19.13 -1.86
CA LYS A 149 21.16 18.76 -1.71
C LYS A 149 21.99 19.87 -1.05
N LYS A 150 21.80 21.11 -1.48
CA LYS A 150 22.47 22.28 -0.88
C LYS A 150 22.19 22.41 0.62
N ALA A 151 20.96 22.17 1.05
CA ALA A 151 20.60 22.25 2.47
C ALA A 151 21.17 21.08 3.29
N VAL A 152 21.24 19.89 2.71
CA VAL A 152 21.89 18.71 3.30
C VAL A 152 23.37 18.99 3.55
N GLU A 153 24.08 19.45 2.54
CA GLU A 153 25.50 19.77 2.60
C GLU A 153 25.79 20.88 3.63
N ALA A 154 25.02 21.99 3.58
CA ALA A 154 25.19 23.12 4.50
C ALA A 154 24.95 22.76 5.96
N ARG A 155 24.16 21.72 6.24
CA ARG A 155 23.84 21.28 7.61
C ARG A 155 24.65 20.05 8.07
N GLY A 156 25.47 19.49 7.19
CA GLY A 156 26.23 18.27 7.49
C GLY A 156 25.34 17.06 7.79
N ILE A 157 24.12 17.01 7.23
CA ILE A 157 23.18 15.92 7.45
C ILE A 157 23.56 14.73 6.57
N LYS A 158 23.46 13.52 7.12
CA LYS A 158 23.63 12.28 6.39
C LYS A 158 22.25 11.77 5.97
N PRO A 159 21.81 11.92 4.70
CA PRO A 159 20.47 11.51 4.28
C PRO A 159 20.35 9.98 4.17
N LEU A 160 19.12 9.46 4.24
CA LEU A 160 18.82 8.06 3.96
C LEU A 160 19.05 7.71 2.48
N GLY A 161 18.71 8.64 1.60
CA GLY A 161 18.83 8.49 0.16
C GLY A 161 18.42 9.76 -0.56
N GLU A 162 18.39 9.69 -1.86
CA GLU A 162 17.93 10.76 -2.74
C GLU A 162 16.77 10.31 -3.64
N VAL A 163 15.91 11.24 -4.00
CA VAL A 163 14.91 11.07 -5.04
C VAL A 163 15.57 11.25 -6.39
N VAL A 164 15.60 10.19 -7.19
CA VAL A 164 16.21 10.20 -8.53
C VAL A 164 15.20 10.68 -9.57
N SER A 165 13.97 10.16 -9.51
CA SER A 165 12.90 10.47 -10.46
C SER A 165 11.53 10.15 -9.88
N TYR A 166 10.49 10.60 -10.58
CA TYR A 166 9.10 10.25 -10.30
C TYR A 166 8.31 10.08 -11.59
N GLY A 167 7.22 9.29 -11.52
CA GLY A 167 6.32 9.08 -12.63
C GLY A 167 4.87 9.06 -12.15
N MET A 168 4.00 9.73 -12.88
CA MET A 168 2.55 9.74 -12.67
C MET A 168 1.86 9.35 -13.96
N VAL A 169 0.89 8.47 -13.89
CA VAL A 169 0.09 8.01 -15.03
C VAL A 169 -1.40 8.04 -14.69
N ALA A 170 -2.22 8.13 -15.71
CA ALA A 170 -3.66 7.97 -15.64
C ALA A 170 -4.16 7.36 -16.95
N GLY A 171 -5.03 6.39 -16.86
CA GLY A 171 -5.54 5.69 -18.03
C GLY A 171 -4.59 4.60 -18.53
N PRO A 172 -4.52 4.30 -19.83
CA PRO A 172 -5.02 5.16 -20.96
C PRO A 172 -6.50 4.99 -21.29
N ASP A 173 -7.08 3.77 -21.12
CA ASP A 173 -8.36 3.47 -21.74
C ASP A 173 -9.49 3.13 -20.75
N ASN A 174 -9.15 2.88 -19.49
CA ASN A 174 -10.08 2.45 -18.45
C ASN A 174 -9.57 2.80 -17.05
N ALA A 175 -10.37 2.50 -16.03
CA ALA A 175 -10.05 2.75 -14.63
C ALA A 175 -9.31 1.58 -13.94
N SER A 176 -8.73 0.65 -14.70
CA SER A 176 -7.98 -0.49 -14.15
C SER A 176 -6.81 -0.05 -13.28
N LEU A 177 -6.69 -0.66 -12.11
CA LEU A 177 -5.57 -0.44 -11.19
C LEU A 177 -4.36 -1.33 -11.48
N LEU A 178 -4.55 -2.42 -12.23
CA LEU A 178 -3.63 -3.56 -12.35
C LEU A 178 -2.21 -3.18 -12.78
N HIS A 179 -2.10 -2.34 -13.80
CA HIS A 179 -0.83 -1.98 -14.43
C HIS A 179 -0.32 -0.58 -14.07
N GLN A 180 -1.02 0.12 -13.17
CA GLN A 180 -0.66 1.52 -12.92
C GLN A 180 0.66 1.68 -12.15
N PRO A 181 1.01 0.80 -11.18
CA PRO A 181 2.34 0.85 -10.55
C PRO A 181 3.47 0.61 -11.56
N SER A 182 3.36 -0.41 -12.42
CA SER A 182 4.40 -0.69 -13.43
C SER A 182 4.55 0.44 -14.44
N ARG A 183 3.46 0.97 -14.95
CA ARG A 183 3.47 2.09 -15.93
C ARG A 183 4.06 3.37 -15.34
N SER A 184 3.75 3.67 -14.08
CA SER A 184 4.34 4.83 -13.40
C SER A 184 5.84 4.65 -13.15
N ILE A 185 6.29 3.43 -12.82
CA ILE A 185 7.72 3.10 -12.71
C ILE A 185 8.42 3.27 -14.06
N LEU A 186 7.88 2.68 -15.13
CA LEU A 186 8.46 2.80 -16.47
C LEU A 186 8.61 4.27 -16.90
N LYS A 187 7.58 5.07 -16.63
CA LYS A 187 7.63 6.51 -16.90
C LYS A 187 8.68 7.24 -16.06
N ALA A 188 8.83 6.86 -14.78
CA ALA A 188 9.84 7.44 -13.91
C ALA A 188 11.26 7.10 -14.37
N LEU A 189 11.50 5.85 -14.78
CA LEU A 189 12.79 5.38 -15.30
C LEU A 189 13.14 6.05 -16.64
N ASP A 190 12.20 6.14 -17.57
CA ASP A 190 12.39 6.79 -18.86
C ASP A 190 12.86 8.25 -18.73
N ARG A 191 12.31 8.99 -17.78
CA ARG A 191 12.68 10.40 -17.51
C ARG A 191 14.17 10.60 -17.20
N VAL A 192 14.84 9.57 -16.72
CA VAL A 192 16.27 9.64 -16.30
C VAL A 192 17.14 8.65 -17.10
N GLY A 193 16.58 8.03 -18.14
CA GLY A 193 17.30 7.10 -19.01
C GLY A 193 17.70 5.79 -18.34
N MET A 194 17.00 5.38 -17.29
CA MET A 194 17.23 4.12 -16.57
C MET A 194 16.34 3.00 -17.12
N LYS A 195 16.76 1.77 -16.88
CA LYS A 195 16.03 0.55 -17.23
C LYS A 195 15.53 -0.16 -15.97
N VAL A 196 14.57 -1.04 -16.11
CA VAL A 196 14.08 -1.90 -15.01
C VAL A 196 15.23 -2.70 -14.37
N SER A 197 16.19 -3.16 -15.20
CA SER A 197 17.39 -3.88 -14.72
C SER A 197 18.34 -3.08 -13.84
N ASP A 198 18.22 -1.75 -13.82
CA ASP A 198 19.04 -0.88 -12.97
C ASP A 198 18.47 -0.74 -11.55
N VAL A 199 17.27 -1.27 -11.32
CA VAL A 199 16.56 -1.23 -10.04
C VAL A 199 16.83 -2.51 -9.24
N ASN A 200 17.29 -2.36 -8.00
CA ASN A 200 17.65 -3.48 -7.15
C ASN A 200 16.45 -4.04 -6.36
N LEU A 201 15.51 -3.17 -5.94
CA LEU A 201 14.33 -3.54 -5.19
C LEU A 201 13.11 -2.75 -5.64
N PHE A 202 11.94 -3.37 -5.47
CA PHE A 202 10.65 -2.77 -5.75
C PHE A 202 9.73 -2.86 -4.51
N GLU A 203 9.05 -1.78 -4.21
CA GLU A 203 7.91 -1.73 -3.30
C GLU A 203 6.66 -1.39 -4.11
N LEU A 204 5.83 -2.38 -4.37
CA LEU A 204 4.56 -2.25 -5.07
C LEU A 204 3.43 -2.33 -4.04
N ASN A 205 2.60 -1.31 -3.97
CA ASN A 205 1.50 -1.31 -3.02
C ASN A 205 0.48 -2.42 -3.36
N GLU A 206 0.28 -3.32 -2.42
CA GLU A 206 -0.63 -4.47 -2.56
C GLU A 206 -2.08 -4.07 -2.21
N ALA A 207 -2.65 -3.08 -2.90
CA ALA A 207 -4.06 -2.76 -2.71
C ALA A 207 -4.93 -4.01 -2.91
N PHE A 208 -4.59 -4.81 -3.92
CA PHE A 208 -5.05 -6.18 -4.20
C PHE A 208 -3.86 -6.98 -4.71
N ALA A 209 -3.80 -8.27 -4.43
CA ALA A 209 -2.72 -9.15 -4.93
C ALA A 209 -2.62 -9.10 -6.46
N ALA A 210 -3.74 -9.00 -7.16
CA ALA A 210 -3.81 -8.88 -8.61
C ALA A 210 -3.00 -7.68 -9.16
N VAL A 211 -2.96 -6.54 -8.44
CA VAL A 211 -2.18 -5.35 -8.82
C VAL A 211 -0.68 -5.65 -8.78
N GLY A 212 -0.22 -6.30 -7.72
CA GLY A 212 1.18 -6.71 -7.61
C GLY A 212 1.59 -7.68 -8.73
N ILE A 213 0.79 -8.72 -8.95
CA ILE A 213 1.03 -9.73 -9.98
C ILE A 213 1.08 -9.12 -11.39
N ALA A 214 0.07 -8.32 -11.74
CA ALA A 214 0.01 -7.67 -13.05
C ALA A 214 1.21 -6.75 -13.29
N SER A 215 1.57 -5.97 -12.27
CA SER A 215 2.71 -5.04 -12.34
C SER A 215 4.04 -5.76 -12.46
N MET A 216 4.26 -6.86 -11.71
CA MET A 216 5.47 -7.68 -11.83
C MET A 216 5.61 -8.30 -13.22
N ARG A 217 4.50 -8.82 -13.79
CA ARG A 217 4.46 -9.36 -15.14
C ARG A 217 4.81 -8.33 -16.20
N GLU A 218 4.25 -7.12 -16.12
CA GLU A 218 4.53 -6.04 -17.08
C GLU A 218 5.97 -5.54 -16.98
N LEU A 219 6.55 -5.48 -15.78
CA LEU A 219 7.96 -5.11 -15.56
C LEU A 219 8.92 -6.24 -15.91
N GLY A 220 8.46 -7.50 -16.01
CA GLY A 220 9.30 -8.67 -16.25
C GLY A 220 10.23 -8.97 -15.07
N ILE A 221 9.79 -8.75 -13.84
CA ILE A 221 10.58 -8.94 -12.61
C ILE A 221 10.07 -10.12 -11.78
N SER A 222 11.00 -10.74 -11.03
CA SER A 222 10.68 -11.79 -10.05
C SER A 222 10.17 -11.17 -8.74
N ASP A 223 9.32 -11.91 -8.05
CA ASP A 223 8.84 -11.54 -6.71
C ASP A 223 9.94 -11.55 -5.62
N ASP A 224 11.12 -12.12 -5.92
CA ASP A 224 12.28 -12.14 -5.00
C ASP A 224 12.82 -10.74 -4.68
N ILE A 225 12.56 -9.77 -5.53
CA ILE A 225 13.00 -8.38 -5.37
C ILE A 225 11.83 -7.42 -5.12
N VAL A 226 10.63 -7.94 -4.92
CA VAL A 226 9.42 -7.16 -4.70
C VAL A 226 8.89 -7.41 -3.29
N ASN A 227 8.57 -6.33 -2.55
CA ASN A 227 7.99 -6.36 -1.21
C ASN A 227 8.68 -7.41 -0.31
N VAL A 228 10.00 -7.35 -0.27
CA VAL A 228 10.84 -8.37 0.36
C VAL A 228 10.66 -8.48 1.88
N ASN A 229 10.03 -7.48 2.48
CA ASN A 229 9.66 -7.44 3.90
C ASN A 229 8.14 -7.56 4.12
N GLY A 230 7.39 -8.05 3.12
CA GLY A 230 5.93 -8.02 3.11
C GLY A 230 5.37 -6.71 2.57
N GLY A 231 4.11 -6.71 2.20
CA GLY A 231 3.42 -5.55 1.63
C GLY A 231 2.09 -5.25 2.32
N ALA A 232 1.26 -4.45 1.68
CA ALA A 232 0.03 -3.90 2.26
C ALA A 232 -1.03 -4.96 2.62
N ILE A 233 -1.01 -6.13 2.02
CA ILE A 233 -1.89 -7.23 2.41
C ILE A 233 -1.63 -7.66 3.85
N ALA A 234 -0.36 -7.75 4.25
CA ALA A 234 0.05 -8.09 5.61
C ALA A 234 0.09 -6.87 6.54
N LEU A 235 0.75 -5.79 6.11
CA LEU A 235 1.05 -4.61 6.93
C LEU A 235 -0.09 -3.58 6.99
N GLY A 236 -1.12 -3.73 6.15
CA GLY A 236 -2.21 -2.76 6.02
C GLY A 236 -1.95 -1.65 4.99
N HIS A 237 -3.04 -0.95 4.62
CA HIS A 237 -3.03 0.11 3.63
C HIS A 237 -3.76 1.36 4.11
N PRO A 238 -3.21 2.13 5.05
CA PRO A 238 -3.68 3.48 5.32
C PRO A 238 -3.52 4.34 4.06
N ILE A 239 -4.62 4.71 3.41
CA ILE A 239 -4.60 5.29 2.05
C ILE A 239 -3.69 6.53 1.97
N GLY A 240 -3.78 7.43 2.94
CA GLY A 240 -2.98 8.66 2.99
C GLY A 240 -1.51 8.46 3.38
N MET A 241 -1.11 7.28 3.88
CA MET A 241 0.23 7.01 4.40
C MET A 241 1.06 6.11 3.50
N SER A 242 0.43 5.18 2.78
CA SER A 242 1.10 4.06 2.12
C SER A 242 2.21 4.49 1.16
N GLY A 243 2.01 5.52 0.32
CA GLY A 243 3.04 5.98 -0.61
C GLY A 243 4.33 6.42 0.10
N ASN A 244 4.18 7.11 1.23
CA ASN A 244 5.32 7.54 2.05
C ASN A 244 6.01 6.36 2.73
N ARG A 245 5.24 5.37 3.24
CA ARG A 245 5.77 4.13 3.84
C ARG A 245 6.59 3.33 2.83
N LEU A 246 6.10 3.14 1.59
CA LEU A 246 6.83 2.42 0.54
C LEU A 246 8.22 3.02 0.30
N ALA A 247 8.30 4.36 0.19
CA ALA A 247 9.58 5.05 -0.02
C ALA A 247 10.54 4.91 1.18
N LEU A 248 10.00 4.93 2.40
CA LEU A 248 10.79 4.78 3.62
C LEU A 248 11.32 3.35 3.75
N THR A 249 10.43 2.36 3.64
CA THR A 249 10.78 0.94 3.78
C THR A 249 11.83 0.51 2.75
N ILE A 250 11.68 0.92 1.48
CA ILE A 250 12.65 0.55 0.44
C ILE A 250 14.03 1.14 0.70
N LEU A 251 14.12 2.38 1.19
CA LEU A 251 15.40 3.01 1.53
C LEU A 251 16.10 2.31 2.69
N HIS A 252 15.36 1.93 3.73
CA HIS A 252 15.93 1.17 4.85
C HIS A 252 16.42 -0.21 4.40
N GLU A 253 15.66 -0.93 3.57
CA GLU A 253 16.06 -2.23 3.06
C GLU A 253 17.29 -2.15 2.14
N LEU A 254 17.34 -1.18 1.22
CA LEU A 254 18.50 -0.94 0.37
C LEU A 254 19.75 -0.68 1.21
N ARG A 255 19.65 0.13 2.27
CA ARG A 255 20.79 0.39 3.16
C ARG A 255 21.27 -0.86 3.88
N ARG A 256 20.35 -1.73 4.34
CA ARG A 256 20.74 -3.03 4.95
C ARG A 256 21.48 -3.92 3.97
N ARG A 257 21.19 -3.81 2.68
CA ARG A 257 21.86 -4.58 1.60
C ARG A 257 23.15 -3.95 1.08
N GLY A 258 23.55 -2.82 1.63
CA GLY A 258 24.79 -2.13 1.22
C GLY A 258 24.57 -1.03 0.19
N GLY A 259 23.33 -0.67 -0.09
CA GLY A 259 22.95 0.41 -1.00
C GLY A 259 22.30 -0.09 -2.28
N GLY A 260 21.88 0.86 -3.13
CA GLY A 260 21.28 0.56 -4.42
C GLY A 260 20.16 1.53 -4.83
N VAL A 261 19.46 1.15 -5.89
CA VAL A 261 18.32 1.85 -6.45
C VAL A 261 17.03 1.11 -6.14
N GLY A 262 15.99 1.84 -5.72
CA GLY A 262 14.68 1.31 -5.44
C GLY A 262 13.59 2.02 -6.23
N ALA A 263 12.54 1.29 -6.56
CA ALA A 263 11.32 1.84 -7.15
C ALA A 263 10.14 1.55 -6.23
N ALA A 264 9.46 2.58 -5.77
CA ALA A 264 8.25 2.47 -4.97
C ALA A 264 7.07 3.01 -5.77
N ALA A 265 5.96 2.26 -5.84
CA ALA A 265 4.81 2.64 -6.64
C ALA A 265 3.49 2.14 -6.07
N LEU A 266 2.42 2.88 -6.39
CA LEU A 266 1.06 2.52 -6.01
C LEU A 266 0.07 2.87 -7.13
N CYS A 267 -1.08 2.19 -7.13
CA CYS A 267 -2.23 2.55 -7.92
C CYS A 267 -3.12 3.55 -7.18
N GLY A 268 -3.90 4.31 -7.92
CA GLY A 268 -4.91 5.22 -7.41
C GLY A 268 -6.26 5.03 -8.10
N GLY A 269 -7.33 5.38 -7.40
CA GLY A 269 -8.69 5.29 -7.93
C GLY A 269 -8.84 6.01 -9.26
N GLY A 270 -9.62 5.42 -10.19
CA GLY A 270 -9.80 5.95 -11.53
C GLY A 270 -8.67 5.61 -12.50
N GLY A 271 -7.88 4.57 -12.24
CA GLY A 271 -6.81 4.12 -13.12
C GLY A 271 -5.60 5.04 -13.10
N GLN A 272 -5.30 5.61 -11.96
CA GLN A 272 -4.09 6.41 -11.73
C GLN A 272 -2.97 5.56 -11.15
N GLY A 273 -1.74 6.01 -11.30
CA GLY A 273 -0.56 5.41 -10.70
C GLY A 273 0.54 6.44 -10.46
N ASP A 274 1.22 6.28 -9.34
CA ASP A 274 2.34 7.10 -8.94
C ASP A 274 3.54 6.23 -8.59
N ALA A 275 4.73 6.70 -8.98
CA ALA A 275 5.99 6.05 -8.64
C ALA A 275 7.08 7.06 -8.30
N ILE A 276 7.97 6.61 -7.44
CA ILE A 276 9.21 7.32 -7.11
C ILE A 276 10.40 6.37 -7.28
N ILE A 277 11.47 6.84 -7.91
CA ILE A 277 12.77 6.16 -7.94
C ILE A 277 13.67 6.82 -6.92
N VAL A 278 14.19 6.01 -6.02
CA VAL A 278 15.10 6.45 -4.94
C VAL A 278 16.43 5.73 -5.02
N ARG A 279 17.46 6.33 -4.48
CA ARG A 279 18.80 5.74 -4.38
C ARG A 279 19.40 6.06 -3.03
N THR A 280 20.04 5.08 -2.40
CA THR A 280 20.84 5.30 -1.18
C THR A 280 22.08 6.14 -1.49
N VAL A 281 22.56 6.89 -0.52
CA VAL A 281 23.73 7.77 -0.61
C VAL A 281 24.71 7.48 0.52
#